data_ef5ff2e097d50cb6eba3fdf3bcc48140
#
_entry.id   ef5ff2e097d50cb6eba3fdf3bcc48140
#
_cell.length_a   1.000
_cell.length_b   1.000
_cell.length_c   1.000
_cell.angle_alpha   90.00
_cell.angle_beta   90.00
_cell.angle_gamma   90.00
#
_symmetry.space_group_name_H-M   'P 1'
#
loop_
_entity.id
_entity.type
_entity.pdbx_description
1 polymer ?
#
loop_
_entity_poly.entity_id
_entity_poly.type
_entity_poly.pdbx_seq_one_letter_code
_entity_poly.pdbx_strand_id
1 'polypeptide(L)'
;MKFPAKADREHFERDADKYAAYLETPEGRLRSDLAFANLQEFIPLQVGGSLRALDVGCGTGATALRLARLGMHVTLLDSSAEMLEIANRAAREAGVTEMVALKHGAAADLANLFSMQSFDVILCHNVLEYLDDPIAVLCGVARALRDSSAILSVLVRNHAGEVFKAAIQAGDLAAAENNLTAEWGQESLYGGRVRLFTSDSLRAMLKAASLAPTAERGVRVLADYLPPQVSRSAEYDRIFELERKLGSRSEYAAVARYTQCFAQLSNGAV
;
A
#
# COMPACT_ATOMS: atom_id res chain seq x y z
N MET A 1 -13.60 19.52 10.93
CA MET A 1 -12.32 20.20 11.18
C MET A 1 -11.43 19.87 9.98
N LYS A 2 -11.16 20.82 9.08
CA LYS A 2 -10.31 20.59 7.90
C LYS A 2 -8.87 20.45 8.37
N PHE A 3 -8.22 19.34 8.06
CA PHE A 3 -6.80 19.14 8.30
C PHE A 3 -5.97 19.89 7.27
N PRO A 4 -4.83 20.45 7.63
CA PRO A 4 -3.98 21.11 6.66
C PRO A 4 -3.24 20.05 5.82
N ALA A 5 -3.71 19.81 4.59
CA ALA A 5 -3.03 19.02 3.57
C ALA A 5 -1.57 19.44 3.28
N LYS A 6 -1.16 20.58 3.84
CA LYS A 6 0.19 21.14 3.69
C LYS A 6 1.19 20.59 4.72
N ALA A 7 0.75 20.27 5.94
CA ALA A 7 1.64 19.77 7.00
C ALA A 7 2.11 18.33 6.74
N ASP A 8 1.26 17.49 6.11
CA ASP A 8 1.60 16.09 5.83
C ASP A 8 2.63 15.98 4.68
N ARG A 9 2.59 16.85 3.68
CA ARG A 9 3.58 16.87 2.59
C ARG A 9 4.98 17.21 3.07
N GLU A 10 5.12 18.19 3.94
CA GLU A 10 6.42 18.61 4.51
C GLU A 10 7.08 17.49 5.36
N HIS A 11 6.28 16.59 5.96
CA HIS A 11 6.79 15.44 6.70
C HIS A 11 7.42 14.40 5.77
N PHE A 12 6.78 14.07 4.65
CA PHE A 12 7.32 13.08 3.69
C PHE A 12 8.60 13.54 3.01
N GLU A 13 8.72 14.82 2.71
CA GLU A 13 9.97 15.39 2.18
C GLU A 13 11.09 15.29 3.21
N ARG A 14 10.87 15.78 4.44
CA ARG A 14 11.88 15.83 5.48
C ARG A 14 12.33 14.46 5.99
N ASP A 15 11.45 13.49 6.02
CA ASP A 15 11.66 12.19 6.67
C ASP A 15 11.78 11.01 5.67
N ALA A 16 12.12 11.30 4.38
CA ALA A 16 12.28 10.29 3.34
C ALA A 16 13.34 9.23 3.70
N ASP A 17 14.47 9.65 4.26
CA ASP A 17 15.53 8.73 4.72
C ASP A 17 15.08 7.84 5.86
N LYS A 18 14.21 8.32 6.76
CA LYS A 18 13.64 7.49 7.84
C LYS A 18 12.74 6.39 7.28
N TYR A 19 11.97 6.72 6.23
CA TYR A 19 11.14 5.72 5.58
C TYR A 19 11.97 4.68 4.85
N ALA A 20 13.01 5.10 4.12
CA ALA A 20 13.96 4.19 3.50
C ALA A 20 14.60 3.26 4.53
N ALA A 21 15.09 3.80 5.66
CA ALA A 21 15.64 3.02 6.75
C ALA A 21 14.62 2.04 7.38
N TYR A 22 13.35 2.47 7.53
CA TYR A 22 12.29 1.58 8.00
C TYR A 22 12.08 0.38 7.07
N LEU A 23 12.14 0.57 5.75
CA LEU A 23 11.97 -0.53 4.79
C LEU A 23 13.06 -1.60 4.88
N GLU A 24 14.24 -1.25 5.40
CA GLU A 24 15.35 -2.19 5.65
C GLU A 24 15.18 -2.96 6.97
N THR A 25 14.28 -2.54 7.87
CA THR A 25 13.97 -3.31 9.08
C THR A 25 13.26 -4.62 8.72
N PRO A 26 13.34 -5.66 9.57
CA PRO A 26 12.60 -6.89 9.34
C PRO A 26 11.09 -6.67 9.15
N GLU A 27 10.51 -5.74 9.90
CA GLU A 27 9.09 -5.39 9.84
C GLU A 27 8.71 -4.66 8.54
N GLY A 28 9.52 -3.70 8.10
CA GLY A 28 9.30 -2.94 6.86
C GLY A 28 9.49 -3.84 5.65
N ARG A 29 10.54 -4.65 5.65
CA ARG A 29 10.81 -5.65 4.63
C ARG A 29 9.67 -6.67 4.52
N LEU A 30 9.26 -7.24 5.66
CA LEU A 30 8.17 -8.23 5.71
C LEU A 30 6.86 -7.68 5.14
N ARG A 31 6.49 -6.41 5.47
CA ARG A 31 5.32 -5.76 4.89
C ARG A 31 5.40 -5.70 3.37
N SER A 32 6.54 -5.25 2.84
CA SER A 32 6.75 -5.11 1.39
C SER A 32 6.79 -6.45 0.67
N ASP A 33 7.42 -7.44 1.27
CA ASP A 33 7.55 -8.79 0.71
C ASP A 33 6.19 -9.50 0.66
N LEU A 34 5.39 -9.40 1.73
CA LEU A 34 4.04 -9.96 1.78
C LEU A 34 3.10 -9.27 0.78
N ALA A 35 3.13 -7.94 0.74
CA ALA A 35 2.29 -7.18 -0.20
C ALA A 35 2.62 -7.53 -1.66
N PHE A 36 3.91 -7.71 -1.98
CA PHE A 36 4.33 -8.12 -3.31
C PHE A 36 3.95 -9.57 -3.63
N ALA A 37 4.17 -10.51 -2.70
CA ALA A 37 3.80 -11.91 -2.88
C ALA A 37 2.28 -12.08 -3.10
N ASN A 38 1.47 -11.35 -2.35
CA ASN A 38 0.02 -11.31 -2.56
C ASN A 38 -0.34 -10.74 -3.95
N LEU A 39 0.34 -9.65 -4.37
CA LEU A 39 0.10 -9.03 -5.68
C LEU A 39 0.39 -10.01 -6.83
N GLN A 40 1.45 -10.80 -6.73
CA GLN A 40 1.82 -11.78 -7.77
C GLN A 40 0.72 -12.81 -8.08
N GLU A 41 -0.18 -13.09 -7.12
CA GLU A 41 -1.32 -13.99 -7.33
C GLU A 41 -2.37 -13.41 -8.29
N PHE A 42 -2.39 -12.08 -8.47
CA PHE A 42 -3.42 -11.35 -9.21
C PHE A 42 -2.90 -10.61 -10.44
N ILE A 43 -1.59 -10.59 -10.68
CA ILE A 43 -1.03 -9.95 -11.89
C ILE A 43 -1.59 -10.66 -13.12
N PRO A 44 -2.14 -9.92 -14.11
CA PRO A 44 -2.65 -10.52 -15.33
C PRO A 44 -1.58 -11.33 -16.07
N LEU A 45 -1.90 -12.56 -16.44
CA LEU A 45 -1.06 -13.35 -17.34
C LEU A 45 -1.18 -12.77 -18.74
N GLN A 46 -0.12 -12.14 -19.24
CA GLN A 46 -0.11 -11.67 -20.64
C GLN A 46 0.63 -12.64 -21.55
N VAL A 47 -0.04 -12.89 -22.68
CA VAL A 47 0.56 -13.55 -23.85
C VAL A 47 0.84 -12.45 -24.87
N GLY A 48 2.08 -11.94 -24.87
CA GLY A 48 2.55 -10.93 -25.81
C GLY A 48 2.35 -9.47 -25.34
N GLY A 49 3.43 -8.71 -25.28
CA GLY A 49 3.47 -7.30 -24.86
C GLY A 49 3.92 -7.10 -23.41
N SER A 50 4.44 -5.90 -23.09
CA SER A 50 4.84 -5.51 -21.75
C SER A 50 3.70 -4.84 -21.00
N LEU A 51 3.39 -5.31 -19.79
CA LEU A 51 2.41 -4.70 -18.89
C LEU A 51 2.87 -3.31 -18.45
N ARG A 52 1.92 -2.41 -18.25
CA ARG A 52 2.15 -1.07 -17.71
C ARG A 52 1.61 -0.98 -16.29
N ALA A 53 2.45 -0.58 -15.37
CA ALA A 53 2.08 -0.39 -13.98
C ALA A 53 2.22 1.08 -13.55
N LEU A 54 1.36 1.50 -12.62
CA LEU A 54 1.45 2.79 -11.93
C LEU A 54 1.52 2.52 -10.43
N ASP A 55 2.47 3.16 -9.75
CA ASP A 55 2.53 3.18 -8.29
C ASP A 55 2.17 4.59 -7.78
N VAL A 56 1.01 4.72 -7.19
CA VAL A 56 0.47 6.00 -6.67
C VAL A 56 0.96 6.20 -5.25
N GLY A 57 1.72 7.27 -5.01
CA GLY A 57 2.42 7.50 -3.74
C GLY A 57 3.52 6.45 -3.54
N CYS A 58 4.38 6.31 -4.55
CA CYS A 58 5.34 5.22 -4.64
C CYS A 58 6.41 5.23 -3.53
N GLY A 59 6.61 6.35 -2.82
CA GLY A 59 7.71 6.50 -1.89
C GLY A 59 9.04 6.15 -2.54
N THR A 60 9.79 5.23 -1.95
CA THR A 60 11.07 4.76 -2.48
C THR A 60 10.96 3.78 -3.65
N GLY A 61 9.75 3.45 -4.11
CA GLY A 61 9.52 2.53 -5.22
C GLY A 61 9.71 1.05 -4.90
N ALA A 62 9.83 0.66 -3.63
CA ALA A 62 10.23 -0.69 -3.22
C ALA A 62 9.40 -1.83 -3.82
N THR A 63 8.07 -1.66 -3.95
CA THR A 63 7.18 -2.65 -4.58
C THR A 63 7.22 -2.55 -6.10
N ALA A 64 7.19 -1.34 -6.63
CA ALA A 64 7.12 -1.07 -8.06
C ALA A 64 8.39 -1.50 -8.83
N LEU A 65 9.57 -1.34 -8.23
CA LEU A 65 10.83 -1.80 -8.82
C LEU A 65 10.88 -3.31 -8.99
N ARG A 66 10.16 -4.07 -8.17
CA ARG A 66 10.00 -5.53 -8.35
C ARG A 66 9.16 -5.84 -9.60
N LEU A 67 8.13 -5.03 -9.91
CA LEU A 67 7.37 -5.15 -11.16
C LEU A 67 8.24 -4.83 -12.39
N ALA A 68 9.10 -3.82 -12.27
CA ALA A 68 10.06 -3.51 -13.33
C ALA A 68 11.04 -4.67 -13.60
N ARG A 69 11.50 -5.38 -12.55
CA ARG A 69 12.32 -6.59 -12.69
C ARG A 69 11.58 -7.76 -13.34
N LEU A 70 10.24 -7.77 -13.28
CA LEU A 70 9.40 -8.73 -14.01
C LEU A 70 9.14 -8.30 -15.48
N GLY A 71 9.75 -7.21 -15.94
CA GLY A 71 9.63 -6.71 -17.32
C GLY A 71 8.45 -5.77 -17.56
N MET A 72 7.83 -5.22 -16.52
CA MET A 72 6.77 -4.22 -16.67
C MET A 72 7.35 -2.81 -16.83
N HIS A 73 6.70 -1.99 -17.64
CA HIS A 73 6.94 -0.55 -17.63
C HIS A 73 6.21 0.09 -16.45
N VAL A 74 6.96 0.67 -15.53
CA VAL A 74 6.43 1.19 -14.27
C VAL A 74 6.52 2.71 -14.22
N THR A 75 5.42 3.38 -13.91
CA THR A 75 5.41 4.80 -13.58
C THR A 75 5.33 4.96 -12.07
N LEU A 76 6.29 5.70 -11.50
CA LEU A 76 6.35 6.03 -10.08
C LEU A 76 5.81 7.44 -9.88
N LEU A 77 4.67 7.59 -9.22
CA LEU A 77 4.06 8.89 -8.90
C LEU A 77 4.23 9.16 -7.40
N ASP A 78 4.86 10.27 -7.05
CA ASP A 78 4.93 10.76 -5.68
C ASP A 78 4.91 12.29 -5.63
N SER A 79 4.42 12.85 -4.53
CA SER A 79 4.43 14.28 -4.27
C SER A 79 5.74 14.77 -3.63
N SER A 80 6.59 13.87 -3.16
CA SER A 80 7.91 14.15 -2.60
C SER A 80 8.99 13.95 -3.67
N ALA A 81 9.74 15.01 -3.98
CA ALA A 81 10.88 14.94 -4.88
C ALA A 81 11.99 14.05 -4.30
N GLU A 82 12.20 14.12 -2.97
CA GLU A 82 13.19 13.33 -2.25
C GLU A 82 12.91 11.83 -2.36
N MET A 83 11.64 11.41 -2.22
CA MET A 83 11.24 10.02 -2.40
C MET A 83 11.53 9.55 -3.83
N LEU A 84 11.22 10.37 -4.83
CA LEU A 84 11.50 10.05 -6.23
C LEU A 84 13.01 9.98 -6.53
N GLU A 85 13.85 10.78 -5.87
CA GLU A 85 15.30 10.67 -5.99
C GLU A 85 15.83 9.36 -5.41
N ILE A 86 15.32 8.93 -4.26
CA ILE A 86 15.65 7.63 -3.67
C ILE A 86 15.20 6.50 -4.61
N ALA A 87 13.96 6.56 -5.12
CA ALA A 87 13.43 5.57 -6.06
C ALA A 87 14.25 5.50 -7.35
N ASN A 88 14.69 6.64 -7.89
CA ASN A 88 15.54 6.70 -9.07
C ASN A 88 16.92 6.06 -8.85
N ARG A 89 17.53 6.31 -7.69
CA ARG A 89 18.79 5.67 -7.30
C ARG A 89 18.61 4.16 -7.19
N ALA A 90 17.55 3.71 -6.50
CA ALA A 90 17.23 2.30 -6.36
C ALA A 90 16.95 1.62 -7.73
N ALA A 91 16.32 2.33 -8.69
CA ALA A 91 16.11 1.82 -10.05
C ALA A 91 17.43 1.61 -10.81
N ARG A 92 18.39 2.54 -10.67
CA ARG A 92 19.73 2.41 -11.26
C ARG A 92 20.50 1.23 -10.65
N GLU A 93 20.51 1.12 -9.33
CA GLU A 93 21.17 0.02 -8.62
C GLU A 93 20.55 -1.34 -8.97
N ALA A 94 19.24 -1.37 -9.22
CA ALA A 94 18.52 -2.55 -9.66
C ALA A 94 18.70 -2.88 -11.16
N GLY A 95 19.31 -1.97 -11.97
CA GLY A 95 19.47 -2.15 -13.41
C GLY A 95 18.16 -2.11 -14.21
N VAL A 96 17.14 -1.41 -13.71
CA VAL A 96 15.79 -1.35 -14.33
C VAL A 96 15.38 0.05 -14.78
N THR A 97 16.32 0.97 -14.91
CA THR A 97 16.06 2.38 -15.23
C THR A 97 15.22 2.58 -16.49
N GLU A 98 15.47 1.79 -17.55
CA GLU A 98 14.72 1.85 -18.82
C GLU A 98 13.26 1.41 -18.69
N MET A 99 12.92 0.71 -17.61
CA MET A 99 11.56 0.25 -17.33
C MET A 99 10.81 1.20 -16.39
N VAL A 100 11.46 2.27 -15.90
CA VAL A 100 10.90 3.14 -14.85
C VAL A 100 10.79 4.57 -15.34
N ALA A 101 9.58 5.14 -15.24
CA ALA A 101 9.31 6.56 -15.44
C ALA A 101 8.96 7.21 -14.10
N LEU A 102 9.57 8.35 -13.80
CA LEU A 102 9.28 9.13 -12.61
C LEU A 102 8.29 10.25 -12.93
N LYS A 103 7.30 10.45 -12.07
CA LYS A 103 6.32 11.52 -12.19
C LYS A 103 6.16 12.22 -10.84
N HIS A 104 6.58 13.46 -10.74
CA HIS A 104 6.32 14.30 -9.57
C HIS A 104 4.90 14.87 -9.65
N GLY A 105 4.09 14.64 -8.61
CA GLY A 105 2.71 15.10 -8.55
C GLY A 105 1.92 14.47 -7.40
N ALA A 106 0.81 15.10 -7.04
CA ALA A 106 -0.05 14.57 -5.98
C ALA A 106 -1.00 13.48 -6.52
N ALA A 107 -1.33 12.50 -5.69
CA ALA A 107 -2.34 11.48 -6.01
C ALA A 107 -3.70 12.09 -6.37
N ALA A 108 -4.06 13.24 -5.76
CA ALA A 108 -5.28 13.97 -6.07
C ALA A 108 -5.36 14.49 -7.52
N ASP A 109 -4.21 14.68 -8.17
CA ASP A 109 -4.12 15.18 -9.55
C ASP A 109 -4.08 14.05 -10.59
N LEU A 110 -4.22 12.80 -10.19
CA LEU A 110 -4.06 11.60 -11.01
C LEU A 110 -4.85 11.69 -12.33
N ALA A 111 -6.10 12.15 -12.27
CA ALA A 111 -6.96 12.29 -13.44
C ALA A 111 -6.46 13.33 -14.48
N ASN A 112 -5.62 14.28 -14.06
CA ASN A 112 -5.00 15.28 -14.93
C ASN A 112 -3.61 14.84 -15.40
N LEU A 113 -2.93 13.99 -14.64
CA LEU A 113 -1.56 13.55 -14.90
C LEU A 113 -1.50 12.41 -15.92
N PHE A 114 -2.55 11.60 -16.00
CA PHE A 114 -2.56 10.39 -16.84
C PHE A 114 -3.81 10.30 -17.72
N SER A 115 -3.61 9.74 -18.91
CA SER A 115 -4.70 9.41 -19.83
C SER A 115 -5.57 8.29 -19.24
N MET A 116 -6.83 8.26 -19.66
CA MET A 116 -7.72 7.14 -19.36
C MET A 116 -7.18 5.81 -19.90
N GLN A 117 -7.52 4.70 -19.24
CA GLN A 117 -7.26 3.35 -19.73
C GLN A 117 -5.79 3.07 -20.08
N SER A 118 -4.87 3.47 -19.18
CA SER A 118 -3.43 3.47 -19.44
C SER A 118 -2.66 2.34 -18.78
N PHE A 119 -3.16 1.75 -17.69
CA PHE A 119 -2.40 0.84 -16.83
C PHE A 119 -3.09 -0.50 -16.61
N ASP A 120 -2.31 -1.57 -16.65
CA ASP A 120 -2.75 -2.94 -16.39
C ASP A 120 -2.74 -3.27 -14.89
N VAL A 121 -1.80 -2.64 -14.16
CA VAL A 121 -1.63 -2.81 -12.71
C VAL A 121 -1.49 -1.42 -12.08
N ILE A 122 -2.29 -1.13 -11.05
CA ILE A 122 -2.12 0.09 -10.26
C ILE A 122 -1.91 -0.31 -8.79
N LEU A 123 -0.87 0.26 -8.18
CA LEU A 123 -0.62 0.16 -6.75
C LEU A 123 -1.06 1.45 -6.07
N CYS A 124 -1.69 1.33 -4.90
CA CYS A 124 -2.00 2.43 -3.99
C CYS A 124 -1.76 1.91 -2.56
N HIS A 125 -0.48 1.88 -2.17
CA HIS A 125 -0.05 1.26 -0.93
C HIS A 125 0.31 2.29 0.13
N ASN A 126 -0.42 2.29 1.25
CA ASN A 126 -0.24 3.23 2.37
C ASN A 126 -0.32 4.70 1.94
N VAL A 127 -1.31 5.02 1.11
CA VAL A 127 -1.58 6.37 0.59
C VAL A 127 -2.93 6.89 1.06
N LEU A 128 -3.97 6.06 0.98
CA LEU A 128 -5.34 6.48 1.29
C LEU A 128 -5.50 6.99 2.73
N GLU A 129 -4.64 6.54 3.63
CA GLU A 129 -4.59 6.95 5.04
C GLU A 129 -4.32 8.45 5.24
N TYR A 130 -3.66 9.07 4.27
CA TYR A 130 -3.18 10.46 4.32
C TYR A 130 -4.00 11.43 3.47
N LEU A 131 -5.03 10.93 2.77
CA LEU A 131 -5.81 11.72 1.84
C LEU A 131 -7.06 12.32 2.51
N ASP A 132 -7.35 13.58 2.19
CA ASP A 132 -8.61 14.23 2.59
C ASP A 132 -9.81 13.58 1.89
N ASP A 133 -9.67 13.31 0.59
CA ASP A 133 -10.68 12.67 -0.25
C ASP A 133 -10.11 11.41 -0.96
N PRO A 134 -10.09 10.26 -0.26
CA PRO A 134 -9.62 9.02 -0.85
C PRO A 134 -10.54 8.51 -1.99
N ILE A 135 -11.84 8.86 -1.98
CA ILE A 135 -12.77 8.43 -3.03
C ILE A 135 -12.43 9.14 -4.35
N ALA A 136 -12.12 10.43 -4.33
CA ALA A 136 -11.72 11.16 -5.53
C ALA A 136 -10.46 10.56 -6.18
N VAL A 137 -9.47 10.15 -5.36
CA VAL A 137 -8.26 9.46 -5.86
C VAL A 137 -8.61 8.09 -6.46
N LEU A 138 -9.46 7.31 -5.79
CA LEU A 138 -9.92 6.01 -6.30
C LEU A 138 -10.71 6.15 -7.62
N CYS A 139 -11.51 7.21 -7.79
CA CYS A 139 -12.15 7.53 -9.08
C CYS A 139 -11.10 7.82 -10.18
N GLY A 140 -10.03 8.54 -9.84
CA GLY A 140 -8.91 8.76 -10.75
C GLY A 140 -8.20 7.45 -11.14
N VAL A 141 -8.00 6.56 -10.17
CA VAL A 141 -7.44 5.21 -10.38
C VAL A 141 -8.34 4.39 -11.30
N ALA A 142 -9.66 4.37 -11.07
CA ALA A 142 -10.61 3.64 -11.91
C ALA A 142 -10.54 4.10 -13.37
N ARG A 143 -10.41 5.41 -13.62
CA ARG A 143 -10.24 5.96 -14.98
C ARG A 143 -8.92 5.58 -15.62
N ALA A 144 -7.86 5.39 -14.84
CA ALA A 144 -6.53 5.06 -15.32
C ALA A 144 -6.32 3.55 -15.57
N LEU A 145 -7.12 2.67 -14.95
CA LEU A 145 -7.14 1.23 -15.25
C LEU A 145 -7.54 0.99 -16.71
N ARG A 146 -6.82 0.10 -17.40
CA ARG A 146 -6.98 -0.13 -18.84
C ARG A 146 -8.36 -0.70 -19.20
N ASP A 147 -8.77 -1.73 -18.50
CA ASP A 147 -10.01 -2.44 -18.73
C ASP A 147 -10.39 -3.29 -17.50
N SER A 148 -11.41 -4.13 -17.64
CA SER A 148 -11.89 -4.99 -16.54
C SER A 148 -10.93 -6.13 -16.16
N SER A 149 -9.87 -6.39 -16.93
CA SER A 149 -8.82 -7.35 -16.57
C SER A 149 -7.69 -6.70 -15.77
N ALA A 150 -7.59 -5.37 -15.83
CA ALA A 150 -6.59 -4.61 -15.09
C ALA A 150 -6.87 -4.67 -13.59
N ILE A 151 -5.80 -4.68 -12.77
CA ILE A 151 -5.89 -4.87 -11.33
C ILE A 151 -5.43 -3.64 -10.55
N LEU A 152 -6.21 -3.26 -9.56
CA LEU A 152 -5.80 -2.35 -8.50
C LEU A 152 -5.41 -3.16 -7.26
N SER A 153 -4.26 -2.86 -6.68
CA SER A 153 -3.85 -3.31 -5.35
C SER A 153 -3.83 -2.13 -4.39
N VAL A 154 -4.68 -2.15 -3.39
CA VAL A 154 -4.72 -1.16 -2.30
C VAL A 154 -4.20 -1.82 -1.02
N LEU A 155 -3.24 -1.19 -0.35
CA LEU A 155 -2.77 -1.60 0.98
C LEU A 155 -3.04 -0.46 1.95
N VAL A 156 -3.77 -0.73 3.01
CA VAL A 156 -4.15 0.26 4.02
C VAL A 156 -3.97 -0.26 5.43
N ARG A 157 -3.84 0.66 6.38
CA ARG A 157 -3.77 0.36 7.81
C ARG A 157 -5.11 -0.16 8.31
N ASN A 158 -5.09 -1.36 8.89
CA ASN A 158 -6.30 -2.01 9.38
C ASN A 158 -6.66 -1.52 10.80
N HIS A 159 -7.89 -1.12 10.98
CA HIS A 159 -8.44 -0.68 12.26
C HIS A 159 -8.26 -1.73 13.37
N ALA A 160 -8.59 -3.00 13.12
CA ALA A 160 -8.42 -4.07 14.11
C ALA A 160 -6.95 -4.25 14.51
N GLY A 161 -6.01 -4.07 13.57
CA GLY A 161 -4.58 -4.13 13.84
C GLY A 161 -4.09 -3.06 14.83
N GLU A 162 -4.74 -1.88 14.87
CA GLU A 162 -4.39 -0.85 15.87
C GLU A 162 -4.87 -1.23 17.27
N VAL A 163 -6.05 -1.87 17.40
CA VAL A 163 -6.54 -2.39 18.68
C VAL A 163 -5.58 -3.42 19.25
N PHE A 164 -5.21 -4.42 18.44
CA PHE A 164 -4.28 -5.48 18.86
C PHE A 164 -2.87 -4.95 19.15
N LYS A 165 -2.40 -3.96 18.37
CA LYS A 165 -1.12 -3.30 18.64
C LYS A 165 -1.11 -2.64 20.02
N ALA A 166 -2.16 -1.89 20.36
CA ALA A 166 -2.26 -1.24 21.66
C ALA A 166 -2.30 -2.26 22.79
N ALA A 167 -3.15 -3.30 22.67
CA ALA A 167 -3.34 -4.29 23.70
C ALA A 167 -2.10 -5.19 23.89
N ILE A 168 -1.54 -5.73 22.79
CA ILE A 168 -0.53 -6.80 22.86
C ILE A 168 0.89 -6.24 22.82
N GLN A 169 1.17 -5.32 21.88
CA GLN A 169 2.52 -4.80 21.70
C GLN A 169 2.86 -3.71 22.73
N ALA A 170 1.91 -2.80 23.01
CA ALA A 170 2.13 -1.71 23.95
C ALA A 170 1.69 -2.05 25.39
N GLY A 171 0.87 -3.10 25.61
CA GLY A 171 0.29 -3.44 26.91
C GLY A 171 -0.70 -2.40 27.43
N ASP A 172 -1.24 -1.53 26.53
CA ASP A 172 -2.14 -0.43 26.90
C ASP A 172 -3.60 -0.81 26.56
N LEU A 173 -4.28 -1.38 27.55
CA LEU A 173 -5.69 -1.81 27.39
C LEU A 173 -6.63 -0.62 27.26
N ALA A 174 -6.35 0.52 27.89
CA ALA A 174 -7.18 1.70 27.78
C ALA A 174 -7.10 2.30 26.35
N ALA A 175 -5.90 2.36 25.78
CA ALA A 175 -5.75 2.73 24.37
C ALA A 175 -6.43 1.74 23.43
N ALA A 176 -6.36 0.43 23.73
CA ALA A 176 -7.04 -0.59 22.94
C ALA A 176 -8.57 -0.41 22.95
N GLU A 177 -9.17 -0.14 24.13
CA GLU A 177 -10.59 0.17 24.27
C GLU A 177 -10.98 1.43 23.47
N ASN A 178 -10.21 2.49 23.57
CA ASN A 178 -10.43 3.72 22.81
C ASN A 178 -10.33 3.48 21.29
N ASN A 179 -9.42 2.60 20.86
CA ASN A 179 -9.24 2.27 19.46
C ASN A 179 -10.42 1.46 18.88
N LEU A 180 -11.28 0.83 19.68
CA LEU A 180 -12.44 0.08 19.16
C LEU A 180 -13.39 0.94 18.30
N THR A 181 -13.47 2.24 18.56
CA THR A 181 -14.32 3.18 17.82
C THR A 181 -13.56 4.28 17.09
N ALA A 182 -12.23 4.23 17.10
CA ALA A 182 -11.40 5.26 16.52
C ALA A 182 -11.35 5.16 14.99
N GLU A 183 -11.67 6.23 14.29
CA GLU A 183 -11.49 6.35 12.83
C GLU A 183 -10.04 6.71 12.44
N TRP A 184 -9.25 7.13 13.42
CA TRP A 184 -7.90 7.66 13.22
C TRP A 184 -6.93 7.02 14.20
N GLY A 185 -5.78 6.62 13.69
CA GLY A 185 -4.64 6.15 14.48
C GLY A 185 -3.50 7.15 14.52
N GLN A 186 -2.46 6.79 15.25
CA GLN A 186 -1.21 7.53 15.33
C GLN A 186 -0.17 6.89 14.41
N GLU A 187 0.41 7.69 13.53
CA GLU A 187 1.56 7.28 12.73
C GLU A 187 2.84 7.44 13.56
N SER A 188 3.59 6.34 13.76
CA SER A 188 4.75 6.35 14.65
C SER A 188 6.05 6.79 13.97
N LEU A 189 6.12 6.73 12.64
CA LEU A 189 7.34 7.08 11.90
C LEU A 189 7.48 8.59 11.70
N TYR A 190 6.36 9.26 11.38
CA TYR A 190 6.30 10.68 11.06
C TYR A 190 5.58 11.52 12.12
N GLY A 191 4.89 10.88 13.08
CA GLY A 191 4.19 11.55 14.17
C GLY A 191 2.85 12.17 13.80
N GLY A 192 2.26 11.79 12.66
CA GLY A 192 0.97 12.28 12.16
C GLY A 192 -0.21 11.41 12.55
N ARG A 193 -1.42 11.87 12.19
CA ARG A 193 -2.65 11.06 12.25
C ARG A 193 -2.84 10.33 10.92
N VAL A 194 -3.32 9.10 11.00
CA VAL A 194 -3.64 8.27 9.84
C VAL A 194 -5.05 7.74 9.94
N ARG A 195 -5.77 7.74 8.82
CA ARG A 195 -7.08 7.11 8.76
C ARG A 195 -6.93 5.60 8.91
N LEU A 196 -7.82 5.01 9.70
CA LEU A 196 -7.92 3.56 9.86
C LEU A 196 -9.06 3.03 9.00
N PHE A 197 -8.85 1.85 8.43
CA PHE A 197 -9.83 1.23 7.55
C PHE A 197 -10.31 -0.09 8.16
N THR A 198 -11.62 -0.31 8.12
CA THR A 198 -12.18 -1.65 8.19
C THR A 198 -12.31 -2.23 6.79
N SER A 199 -12.42 -3.55 6.67
CA SER A 199 -12.73 -4.19 5.38
C SER A 199 -13.98 -3.58 4.74
N ASP A 200 -15.04 -3.35 5.52
CA ASP A 200 -16.30 -2.78 5.03
C ASP A 200 -16.15 -1.34 4.54
N SER A 201 -15.44 -0.49 5.29
CA SER A 201 -15.22 0.90 4.88
C SER A 201 -14.40 1.01 3.60
N LEU A 202 -13.35 0.19 3.47
CA LEU A 202 -12.53 0.14 2.25
C LEU A 202 -13.36 -0.35 1.05
N ARG A 203 -14.12 -1.43 1.21
CA ARG A 203 -15.00 -1.96 0.17
C ARG A 203 -16.08 -0.96 -0.27
N ALA A 204 -16.64 -0.21 0.69
CA ALA A 204 -17.61 0.84 0.38
C ALA A 204 -16.99 1.97 -0.45
N MET A 205 -15.77 2.42 -0.12
CA MET A 205 -15.05 3.44 -0.91
C MET A 205 -14.70 2.96 -2.31
N LEU A 206 -14.22 1.71 -2.44
CA LEU A 206 -13.92 1.10 -3.75
C LEU A 206 -15.18 1.06 -4.64
N LYS A 207 -16.31 0.59 -4.09
CA LYS A 207 -17.58 0.55 -4.82
C LYS A 207 -18.06 1.94 -5.23
N ALA A 208 -17.93 2.95 -4.35
CA ALA A 208 -18.28 4.34 -4.67
C ALA A 208 -17.44 4.90 -5.83
N ALA A 209 -16.23 4.39 -6.04
CA ALA A 209 -15.34 4.73 -7.14
C ALA A 209 -15.49 3.81 -8.38
N SER A 210 -16.58 3.04 -8.50
CA SER A 210 -16.81 2.09 -9.58
C SER A 210 -15.75 0.97 -9.68
N LEU A 211 -15.19 0.57 -8.55
CA LEU A 211 -14.24 -0.52 -8.41
C LEU A 211 -14.90 -1.69 -7.67
N ALA A 212 -14.78 -2.90 -8.22
CA ALA A 212 -15.30 -4.13 -7.64
C ALA A 212 -14.17 -4.85 -6.88
N PRO A 213 -14.24 -4.94 -5.53
CA PRO A 213 -13.29 -5.75 -4.76
C PRO A 213 -13.39 -7.23 -5.17
N THR A 214 -12.24 -7.84 -5.51
CA THR A 214 -12.13 -9.23 -5.96
C THR A 214 -11.51 -10.15 -4.94
N ALA A 215 -10.57 -9.65 -4.15
CA ALA A 215 -9.90 -10.41 -3.10
C ALA A 215 -9.38 -9.51 -1.98
N GLU A 216 -9.15 -10.11 -0.82
CA GLU A 216 -8.56 -9.43 0.33
C GLU A 216 -7.52 -10.35 0.98
N ARG A 217 -6.41 -9.75 1.46
CA ARG A 217 -5.32 -10.42 2.15
C ARG A 217 -4.93 -9.62 3.39
N GLY A 218 -4.62 -10.32 4.47
CA GLY A 218 -3.96 -9.71 5.62
C GLY A 218 -2.44 -9.58 5.37
N VAL A 219 -1.86 -8.49 5.82
CA VAL A 219 -0.41 -8.28 5.80
C VAL A 219 0.07 -7.99 7.21
N ARG A 220 0.99 -8.81 7.70
CA ARG A 220 1.49 -8.82 9.08
C ARG A 220 0.37 -9.14 10.08
N VAL A 221 0.03 -10.43 10.18
CA VAL A 221 -1.02 -10.93 11.10
C VAL A 221 -0.45 -11.13 12.50
N LEU A 222 0.72 -11.77 12.62
CA LEU A 222 1.31 -12.14 13.91
C LEU A 222 2.71 -11.58 14.17
N ALA A 223 3.44 -11.18 13.13
CA ALA A 223 4.86 -10.82 13.25
C ALA A 223 5.14 -9.73 14.29
N ASP A 224 4.18 -8.79 14.45
CA ASP A 224 4.29 -7.68 15.41
C ASP A 224 4.14 -8.15 16.88
N TYR A 225 3.57 -9.32 17.09
CA TYR A 225 3.23 -9.87 18.41
C TYR A 225 4.13 -11.05 18.83
N LEU A 226 5.09 -11.43 17.98
CA LEU A 226 6.05 -12.48 18.31
C LEU A 226 6.89 -12.08 19.54
N PRO A 227 7.10 -13.00 20.48
CA PRO A 227 7.90 -12.71 21.65
C PRO A 227 9.37 -12.45 21.28
N PRO A 228 10.12 -11.74 22.14
CA PRO A 228 11.53 -11.38 21.85
C PRO A 228 12.45 -12.56 21.58
N GLN A 229 12.11 -13.76 22.07
CA GLN A 229 12.88 -14.98 21.84
C GLN A 229 12.86 -15.43 20.37
N VAL A 230 11.84 -15.03 19.60
CA VAL A 230 11.76 -15.32 18.17
C VAL A 230 12.47 -14.20 17.41
N SER A 231 13.68 -14.50 16.94
CA SER A 231 14.43 -13.53 16.12
C SER A 231 13.78 -13.33 14.76
N ARG A 232 13.27 -12.12 14.53
CA ARG A 232 12.62 -11.77 13.24
C ARG A 232 13.57 -11.86 12.06
N SER A 233 14.86 -11.66 12.28
CA SER A 233 15.87 -11.78 11.22
C SER A 233 16.27 -13.22 10.97
N ALA A 234 16.52 -14.01 12.04
CA ALA A 234 16.96 -15.41 11.91
C ALA A 234 15.84 -16.34 11.39
N GLU A 235 14.58 -16.05 11.78
CA GLU A 235 13.41 -16.84 11.39
C GLU A 235 12.60 -16.20 10.24
N TYR A 236 13.21 -15.27 9.50
CA TYR A 236 12.49 -14.42 8.53
C TYR A 236 11.66 -15.23 7.53
N ASP A 237 12.28 -16.20 6.86
CA ASP A 237 11.61 -16.99 5.82
C ASP A 237 10.45 -17.81 6.39
N ARG A 238 10.61 -18.32 7.61
CA ARG A 238 9.59 -19.09 8.30
C ARG A 238 8.42 -18.21 8.75
N ILE A 239 8.70 -17.01 9.24
CA ILE A 239 7.70 -16.00 9.57
C ILE A 239 6.96 -15.58 8.29
N PHE A 240 7.66 -15.29 7.21
CA PHE A 240 7.08 -14.90 5.92
C PHE A 240 6.11 -15.97 5.39
N GLU A 241 6.51 -17.24 5.37
CA GLU A 241 5.64 -18.33 4.91
C GLU A 241 4.41 -18.54 5.80
N LEU A 242 4.55 -18.37 7.11
CA LEU A 242 3.42 -18.45 8.04
C LEU A 242 2.47 -17.27 7.85
N GLU A 243 2.99 -16.05 7.72
CA GLU A 243 2.23 -14.84 7.45
C GLU A 243 1.42 -14.93 6.15
N ARG A 244 2.01 -15.47 5.07
CA ARG A 244 1.28 -15.71 3.82
C ARG A 244 0.08 -16.63 4.02
N LYS A 245 0.26 -17.74 4.75
CA LYS A 245 -0.80 -18.71 5.05
C LYS A 245 -1.91 -18.10 5.92
N LEU A 246 -1.56 -17.27 6.90
CA LEU A 246 -2.51 -16.57 7.74
C LEU A 246 -3.23 -15.46 6.97
N GLY A 247 -2.49 -14.63 6.24
CA GLY A 247 -3.04 -13.51 5.49
C GLY A 247 -4.01 -13.92 4.37
N SER A 248 -3.92 -15.16 3.86
CA SER A 248 -4.86 -15.69 2.88
C SER A 248 -6.20 -16.19 3.46
N ARG A 249 -6.29 -16.32 4.78
CA ARG A 249 -7.48 -16.82 5.47
C ARG A 249 -8.23 -15.66 6.13
N SER A 250 -9.50 -15.49 5.80
CA SER A 250 -10.33 -14.35 6.23
C SER A 250 -10.37 -14.16 7.75
N GLU A 251 -10.43 -15.25 8.51
CA GLU A 251 -10.49 -15.23 9.98
C GLU A 251 -9.23 -14.64 10.61
N TYR A 252 -8.05 -14.80 9.99
CA TYR A 252 -6.80 -14.22 10.47
C TYR A 252 -6.51 -12.88 9.80
N ALA A 253 -6.83 -12.74 8.51
CA ALA A 253 -6.66 -11.49 7.77
C ALA A 253 -7.40 -10.31 8.42
N ALA A 254 -8.55 -10.58 9.03
CA ALA A 254 -9.37 -9.57 9.70
C ALA A 254 -8.64 -8.81 10.81
N VAL A 255 -7.66 -9.43 11.47
CA VAL A 255 -6.89 -8.82 12.57
C VAL A 255 -5.45 -8.45 12.21
N ALA A 256 -5.09 -8.58 10.94
CA ALA A 256 -3.77 -8.21 10.44
C ALA A 256 -3.48 -6.71 10.65
N ARG A 257 -2.22 -6.35 10.68
CA ARG A 257 -1.76 -4.97 10.81
C ARG A 257 -2.20 -4.08 9.64
N TYR A 258 -2.24 -4.67 8.44
CA TYR A 258 -2.70 -4.01 7.20
C TYR A 258 -3.66 -4.93 6.47
N THR A 259 -4.60 -4.31 5.75
CA THR A 259 -5.48 -4.97 4.79
C THR A 259 -5.00 -4.64 3.39
N GLN A 260 -4.76 -5.66 2.58
CA GLN A 260 -4.52 -5.52 1.15
C GLN A 260 -5.76 -5.98 0.39
N CYS A 261 -6.37 -5.07 -0.36
CA CYS A 261 -7.54 -5.35 -1.18
C CYS A 261 -7.19 -5.25 -2.66
N PHE A 262 -7.63 -6.24 -3.43
CA PHE A 262 -7.54 -6.24 -4.89
C PHE A 262 -8.89 -5.89 -5.46
N ALA A 263 -8.89 -5.06 -6.50
CA ALA A 263 -10.11 -4.63 -7.16
C ALA A 263 -9.91 -4.48 -8.68
N GLN A 264 -11.00 -4.55 -9.42
CA GLN A 264 -11.07 -4.36 -10.86
C GLN A 264 -12.18 -3.35 -11.19
N LEU A 265 -12.27 -2.88 -12.41
CA LEU A 265 -13.40 -2.06 -12.84
C LEU A 265 -14.72 -2.85 -12.66
N SER A 266 -15.73 -2.17 -12.12
CA SER A 266 -17.07 -2.76 -12.03
C SER A 266 -17.65 -2.97 -13.42
N ASN A 267 -18.27 -4.12 -13.68
CA ASN A 267 -18.96 -4.37 -14.93
C ASN A 267 -20.06 -3.34 -15.15
N GLY A 268 -19.95 -2.53 -16.20
CA GLY A 268 -20.91 -1.46 -16.53
C GLY A 268 -20.42 -0.02 -16.24
N ALA A 269 -19.17 0.16 -15.79
CA ALA A 269 -18.53 1.47 -15.70
C ALA A 269 -17.75 1.74 -17.01
N VAL A 270 -18.45 2.19 -18.05
CA VAL A 270 -17.89 2.77 -19.28
C VAL A 270 -18.63 4.09 -19.53
#